data_6a287d11bbe78a0dd33ff78ab76807d4
#
_entry.id   6a287d11bbe78a0dd33ff78ab76807d4
#
_cell.length_a   1.000
_cell.length_b   1.000
_cell.length_c   1.000
_cell.angle_alpha   90.00
_cell.angle_beta   90.00
_cell.angle_gamma   90.00
#
_symmetry.space_group_name_H-M   'P 1'
#
loop_
_entity.id
_entity.type
_entity.pdbx_description
1 polymer ?
#
loop_
_entity_poly.entity_id
_entity_poly.type
_entity_poly.pdbx_seq_one_letter_code
_entity_poly.pdbx_strand_id
1 'polypeptide(L)'
;MVTGGGGGRGGWGAEGRPPAPRVRLRAFSSGRGAVRAAGAAASAVSGCGDARLAPSASSPRSGRDRILGDLLPPLYPSRLDLSLDLCARGLGDLPARTRLNPWPLRQMGEPPLENGLIPYLGCALKFGANPLEFLRANQRKYGHVFTCRLMGNYVHFITNPLSYQKVLCHGKYLDWKKFHFTTSAKAFGHRSIDPSDGNTTENINKTFIKTLQGDALNSLTEAMMENLQLVMRCPLVSKSKTPAWVTEGMYSFCYRVMFEAGYLTLFGKDLTGQDAQKGLILNNLDHFKEFDKIFPALVAGLPIHVFKTAHHAREKLAEGLRHENLGKRDHISELVRFLNDMLSTLDDMDKAKTHLAILWASQANTIPATFWSLFQMIRSPEAMKAATEEVNKTLENAGQKISLDGSPICLNQMQLNDMPVLDSLIKESLRLSSASLNIRTATEDFTLHLQDSSYNIRKDDIIAFYPQLVHLDPEIYPDPLTFKYDRYLDENGKTKTTFYSNGIKLKYYYMPFGSGATMCPGRLFAVQEIKQFLILMLSYFELELVESQVKCPPLDQSRAGLGILPPLNDIEFKYKFKHL
;
A
#
# COMPACT_ATOMS: atom_id res chain seq x y z
N MET A 1 25.87 62.68 -5.83
CA MET A 1 26.58 63.25 -6.98
C MET A 1 26.29 62.33 -8.14
N VAL A 2 25.40 62.69 -8.95
CA VAL A 2 25.54 63.34 -10.26
C VAL A 2 25.72 62.28 -11.34
N THR A 3 24.71 62.05 -12.04
CA THR A 3 24.29 62.28 -13.45
C THR A 3 24.79 61.17 -14.41
N GLY A 4 24.10 60.68 -15.31
CA GLY A 4 23.08 60.98 -16.27
C GLY A 4 23.36 60.04 -17.42
N GLY A 5 22.48 59.49 -18.20
CA GLY A 5 21.59 60.07 -19.08
C GLY A 5 21.79 59.49 -20.49
N GLY A 6 20.73 59.23 -21.20
CA GLY A 6 20.66 59.05 -22.67
C GLY A 6 20.54 57.58 -23.10
N GLY A 7 19.55 57.07 -23.76
CA GLY A 7 18.70 57.63 -24.80
C GLY A 7 19.11 57.02 -26.15
N GLY A 8 18.30 56.14 -26.71
CA GLY A 8 18.56 55.62 -28.05
C GLY A 8 17.46 54.68 -28.54
N ARG A 9 16.51 55.19 -29.32
CA ARG A 9 15.49 54.48 -30.10
C ARG A 9 16.09 53.92 -31.42
N GLY A 10 15.57 52.80 -31.85
CA GLY A 10 15.68 52.22 -33.19
C GLY A 10 15.26 50.76 -33.11
N GLY A 11 14.30 50.23 -33.70
CA GLY A 11 13.57 50.42 -34.93
C GLY A 11 13.94 49.28 -35.89
N TRP A 12 12.92 48.46 -36.24
CA TRP A 12 12.79 47.62 -37.42
C TRP A 12 13.46 46.25 -37.48
N GLY A 13 12.62 45.25 -37.88
CA GLY A 13 13.04 44.03 -38.53
C GLY A 13 12.11 42.84 -38.26
N ALA A 14 11.01 42.73 -39.01
CA ALA A 14 10.19 41.51 -39.09
C ALA A 14 10.82 40.55 -40.11
N GLU A 15 11.09 39.31 -39.73
CA GLU A 15 11.29 38.19 -40.67
C GLU A 15 10.88 36.88 -40.00
N GLY A 16 9.84 36.21 -40.47
CA GLY A 16 9.91 34.99 -41.23
C GLY A 16 9.75 33.73 -40.35
N ARG A 17 8.51 33.31 -40.04
CA ARG A 17 8.24 31.94 -39.59
C ARG A 17 8.20 30.99 -40.80
N PRO A 18 8.85 29.81 -40.75
CA PRO A 18 8.63 28.76 -41.71
C PRO A 18 7.34 27.96 -41.41
N PRO A 19 6.66 27.39 -42.42
CA PRO A 19 5.37 26.75 -42.28
C PRO A 19 5.49 25.29 -41.78
N ALA A 20 4.45 24.85 -41.04
CA ALA A 20 4.27 23.50 -40.52
C ALA A 20 4.00 22.49 -41.66
N PRO A 21 4.44 21.22 -41.52
CA PRO A 21 4.13 20.20 -42.51
C PRO A 21 2.70 19.68 -42.35
N ARG A 22 1.96 19.68 -43.45
CA ARG A 22 0.63 19.04 -43.59
C ARG A 22 0.77 17.53 -43.60
N VAL A 23 0.15 16.85 -42.62
CA VAL A 23 -0.07 15.41 -42.65
C VAL A 23 -1.36 15.11 -43.40
N ARG A 24 -1.26 14.34 -44.48
CA ARG A 24 -2.37 13.81 -45.27
C ARG A 24 -3.06 12.66 -44.49
N LEU A 25 -4.32 12.84 -44.16
CA LEU A 25 -5.24 11.74 -43.77
C LEU A 25 -5.52 10.86 -44.98
N ARG A 26 -5.16 9.59 -44.93
CA ARG A 26 -5.73 8.55 -45.80
C ARG A 26 -6.86 7.84 -45.04
N ALA A 27 -8.06 8.01 -45.54
CA ALA A 27 -9.22 7.21 -45.17
C ALA A 27 -9.02 5.78 -45.68
N PHE A 28 -9.30 4.78 -44.82
CA PHE A 28 -9.55 3.42 -45.23
C PHE A 28 -10.98 3.00 -44.79
N SER A 29 -11.70 2.59 -45.81
CA SER A 29 -13.11 2.19 -45.78
C SER A 29 -13.33 0.84 -45.16
N SER A 30 -14.43 0.76 -44.42
CA SER A 30 -15.38 -0.32 -44.18
C SER A 30 -15.09 -1.74 -44.71
N GLY A 31 -15.04 -2.70 -43.78
CA GLY A 31 -15.31 -4.09 -44.07
C GLY A 31 -16.25 -4.67 -43.00
N ARG A 32 -17.50 -4.84 -43.34
CA ARG A 32 -18.53 -5.56 -42.57
C ARG A 32 -18.28 -7.06 -42.68
N GLY A 33 -18.25 -7.76 -41.57
CA GLY A 33 -18.31 -9.22 -41.52
C GLY A 33 -19.18 -9.66 -40.34
N ALA A 34 -20.42 -9.96 -40.66
CA ALA A 34 -21.38 -10.56 -39.75
C ALA A 34 -21.07 -12.05 -39.56
N VAL A 35 -21.06 -12.55 -38.32
CA VAL A 35 -21.27 -13.98 -38.04
C VAL A 35 -22.27 -14.12 -36.90
N ARG A 36 -23.22 -14.95 -37.21
CA ARG A 36 -24.49 -15.28 -36.57
C ARG A 36 -24.37 -15.95 -35.22
N ALA A 37 -25.40 -15.73 -34.44
CA ALA A 37 -25.80 -16.43 -33.23
C ALA A 37 -26.26 -17.90 -33.52
N ALA A 38 -26.03 -18.74 -32.55
CA ALA A 38 -26.83 -19.92 -32.21
C ALA A 38 -26.62 -20.14 -30.72
N GLY A 39 -27.57 -20.18 -29.86
CA GLY A 39 -28.96 -20.52 -29.83
C GLY A 39 -29.15 -21.94 -29.27
N ALA A 40 -29.88 -21.99 -28.19
CA ALA A 40 -30.65 -23.13 -27.64
C ALA A 40 -29.93 -23.96 -26.56
N ALA A 41 -30.44 -24.01 -25.41
CA ALA A 41 -31.66 -24.53 -24.81
C ALA A 41 -31.39 -25.74 -23.92
N ALA A 42 -31.80 -25.60 -22.73
CA ALA A 42 -32.92 -26.25 -22.02
C ALA A 42 -32.51 -27.58 -21.38
N SER A 43 -32.83 -27.87 -20.26
CA SER A 43 -33.87 -27.95 -19.30
C SER A 43 -33.64 -29.16 -18.38
N ALA A 44 -33.86 -28.92 -17.13
CA ALA A 44 -34.59 -29.66 -16.14
C ALA A 44 -34.50 -31.21 -16.14
N VAL A 45 -34.27 -31.77 -14.96
CA VAL A 45 -35.19 -32.72 -14.30
C VAL A 45 -34.82 -32.85 -12.81
N SER A 46 -35.86 -32.75 -12.03
CA SER A 46 -36.09 -33.00 -10.62
C SER A 46 -35.89 -34.48 -10.21
N GLY A 47 -35.70 -34.69 -8.92
CA GLY A 47 -35.99 -35.98 -8.30
C GLY A 47 -35.32 -36.16 -6.93
N CYS A 48 -35.99 -35.84 -5.90
CA CYS A 48 -36.42 -36.56 -4.70
C CYS A 48 -35.63 -37.79 -4.27
N GLY A 49 -35.34 -37.86 -2.99
CA GLY A 49 -35.04 -39.11 -2.30
C GLY A 49 -34.44 -38.97 -0.91
N ASP A 50 -35.29 -38.89 0.12
CA ASP A 50 -34.98 -39.10 1.54
C ASP A 50 -34.39 -40.48 1.80
N ALA A 51 -33.45 -40.58 2.73
CA ALA A 51 -33.47 -41.67 3.73
C ALA A 51 -32.48 -41.42 4.87
N ARG A 52 -33.03 -41.39 6.07
CA ARG A 52 -32.36 -41.45 7.37
C ARG A 52 -31.71 -42.82 7.56
N LEU A 53 -30.63 -42.86 8.38
CA LEU A 53 -30.46 -43.78 9.54
C LEU A 53 -29.09 -43.61 10.16
N ALA A 54 -29.04 -43.33 11.43
CA ALA A 54 -27.96 -43.60 12.39
C ALA A 54 -28.38 -44.84 13.22
N PRO A 55 -27.62 -45.31 14.23
CA PRO A 55 -26.19 -45.33 14.54
C PRO A 55 -25.67 -46.74 14.99
N SER A 56 -24.35 -46.96 15.20
CA SER A 56 -23.80 -47.90 16.21
C SER A 56 -22.31 -47.68 16.35
N ALA A 57 -21.82 -47.35 17.45
CA ALA A 57 -21.30 -47.98 18.66
C ALA A 57 -19.93 -48.71 18.47
N SER A 58 -18.93 -48.17 19.20
CA SER A 58 -17.88 -48.76 20.02
C SER A 58 -16.79 -49.66 19.43
N SER A 59 -15.53 -49.31 19.58
CA SER A 59 -14.65 -49.82 20.63
C SER A 59 -13.17 -49.36 20.43
N PRO A 60 -12.29 -49.49 21.41
CA PRO A 60 -11.14 -48.62 21.62
C PRO A 60 -9.84 -49.20 21.07
N ARG A 61 -8.93 -48.33 20.59
CA ARG A 61 -7.51 -48.70 20.38
C ARG A 61 -6.55 -47.72 21.04
N SER A 62 -5.86 -48.31 21.95
CA SER A 62 -4.55 -48.12 22.59
C SER A 62 -3.73 -46.88 22.22
N GLY A 63 -3.35 -46.17 23.26
CA GLY A 63 -2.34 -45.18 23.46
C GLY A 63 -1.01 -45.42 22.75
N ARG A 64 -0.69 -44.42 21.93
CA ARG A 64 0.69 -44.04 21.52
C ARG A 64 0.71 -42.73 20.75
N ASP A 65 -0.13 -41.75 21.06
CA ASP A 65 -0.07 -40.39 20.45
C ASP A 65 -0.31 -39.28 21.48
N ARG A 66 0.38 -39.36 22.59
CA ARG A 66 0.42 -38.28 23.58
C ARG A 66 1.87 -37.91 23.86
N ILE A 67 2.56 -37.27 22.93
CA ILE A 67 3.77 -36.44 23.19
C ILE A 67 4.06 -35.60 21.90
N LEU A 68 3.10 -34.81 21.46
CA LEU A 68 3.38 -33.74 20.46
C LEU A 68 2.34 -32.60 20.46
N GLY A 69 1.51 -32.54 21.54
CA GLY A 69 0.40 -31.59 21.62
C GLY A 69 0.64 -30.29 22.38
N ASP A 70 1.75 -30.13 23.11
CA ASP A 70 1.90 -29.07 24.11
C ASP A 70 2.97 -27.99 23.78
N LEU A 71 3.37 -27.82 22.52
CA LEU A 71 4.39 -26.83 22.13
C LEU A 71 3.96 -25.86 20.99
N LEU A 72 2.67 -25.83 20.65
CA LEU A 72 2.15 -24.82 19.71
C LEU A 72 0.99 -24.06 20.39
N PRO A 73 1.01 -22.71 20.39
CA PRO A 73 -0.16 -21.95 20.83
C PRO A 73 -1.35 -22.26 19.90
N PRO A 74 -2.60 -22.16 20.37
CA PRO A 74 -3.76 -22.50 19.57
C PRO A 74 -3.85 -21.58 18.36
N LEU A 75 -3.49 -22.09 17.20
CA LEU A 75 -3.74 -21.48 15.90
C LEU A 75 -5.26 -21.52 15.68
N TYR A 76 -5.88 -20.37 15.53
CA TYR A 76 -7.29 -20.21 15.21
C TYR A 76 -7.70 -21.09 14.02
N PRO A 77 -8.62 -22.09 14.19
CA PRO A 77 -8.96 -23.03 13.11
C PRO A 77 -9.72 -22.38 11.94
N SER A 78 -10.35 -21.22 12.15
CA SER A 78 -11.34 -20.67 11.22
C SER A 78 -10.78 -19.93 9.98
N ARG A 79 -9.49 -19.57 9.93
CA ARG A 79 -8.91 -18.82 8.79
C ARG A 79 -8.06 -19.68 7.85
N LEU A 80 -7.42 -20.72 8.35
CA LEU A 80 -6.67 -21.65 7.47
C LEU A 80 -7.63 -22.57 6.68
N ASP A 81 -8.74 -22.97 7.26
CA ASP A 81 -9.75 -23.77 6.57
C ASP A 81 -10.44 -23.00 5.43
N LEU A 82 -10.72 -21.71 5.62
CA LEU A 82 -11.25 -20.86 4.56
C LEU A 82 -10.25 -20.69 3.41
N SER A 83 -8.95 -20.56 3.69
CA SER A 83 -7.92 -20.41 2.65
C SER A 83 -7.67 -21.69 1.87
N LEU A 84 -7.76 -22.86 2.52
CA LEU A 84 -7.61 -24.17 1.85
C LEU A 84 -8.83 -24.52 1.00
N ASP A 85 -10.04 -24.26 1.49
CA ASP A 85 -11.30 -24.51 0.76
C ASP A 85 -11.45 -23.54 -0.45
N LEU A 86 -11.02 -22.29 -0.29
CA LEU A 86 -10.97 -21.30 -1.36
C LEU A 86 -9.90 -21.62 -2.41
N CYS A 87 -8.72 -22.11 -2.00
CA CYS A 87 -7.71 -22.59 -2.92
C CYS A 87 -8.18 -23.83 -3.70
N ALA A 88 -8.91 -24.74 -3.06
CA ALA A 88 -9.46 -25.93 -3.72
C ALA A 88 -10.52 -25.57 -4.76
N ARG A 89 -11.39 -24.59 -4.50
CA ARG A 89 -12.41 -24.13 -5.45
C ARG A 89 -11.83 -23.32 -6.60
N GLY A 90 -10.79 -22.50 -6.37
CA GLY A 90 -10.13 -21.71 -7.41
C GLY A 90 -9.25 -22.51 -8.38
N LEU A 91 -8.81 -23.71 -7.98
CA LEU A 91 -8.01 -24.60 -8.84
C LEU A 91 -8.83 -25.21 -10.01
N GLY A 92 -10.18 -25.18 -9.93
CA GLY A 92 -11.08 -25.63 -10.98
C GLY A 92 -11.03 -24.77 -12.25
N ASP A 93 -10.83 -23.47 -12.12
CA ASP A 93 -10.93 -22.47 -13.19
C ASP A 93 -9.57 -22.10 -13.83
N LEU A 94 -8.49 -22.76 -13.44
CA LEU A 94 -7.18 -22.54 -14.03
C LEU A 94 -7.13 -23.09 -15.49
N PRO A 95 -6.55 -22.33 -16.44
CA PRO A 95 -6.43 -22.76 -17.82
C PRO A 95 -5.79 -24.15 -17.90
N ALA A 96 -6.32 -25.03 -18.74
CA ALA A 96 -5.85 -26.42 -18.89
C ALA A 96 -4.33 -26.54 -19.14
N ARG A 97 -3.68 -25.50 -19.70
CA ARG A 97 -2.22 -25.43 -19.88
C ARG A 97 -1.45 -25.39 -18.56
N THR A 98 -2.03 -24.90 -17.47
CA THR A 98 -1.36 -24.84 -16.16
C THR A 98 -1.39 -26.17 -15.42
N ARG A 99 -2.28 -27.11 -15.82
CA ARG A 99 -2.45 -28.40 -15.13
C ARG A 99 -1.46 -29.47 -15.56
N LEU A 100 -0.85 -29.36 -16.75
CA LEU A 100 -0.14 -30.48 -17.40
C LEU A 100 1.24 -30.13 -17.97
N ASN A 101 1.73 -28.89 -17.90
CA ASN A 101 3.10 -28.65 -18.34
C ASN A 101 4.08 -29.04 -17.23
N PRO A 102 4.96 -30.04 -17.48
CA PRO A 102 6.07 -30.28 -16.56
C PRO A 102 6.89 -29.00 -16.47
N TRP A 103 7.15 -28.56 -15.25
CA TRP A 103 8.00 -27.41 -14.99
C TRP A 103 9.33 -27.61 -15.72
N PRO A 104 9.84 -26.60 -16.44
CA PRO A 104 11.11 -26.74 -17.12
C PRO A 104 12.18 -27.15 -16.12
N LEU A 105 12.96 -28.19 -16.50
CA LEU A 105 14.07 -28.67 -15.68
C LEU A 105 15.03 -27.50 -15.38
N ARG A 106 15.58 -27.51 -14.19
CA ARG A 106 16.61 -26.56 -13.77
C ARG A 106 17.83 -26.71 -14.68
N GLN A 107 18.38 -25.57 -15.13
CA GLN A 107 19.59 -25.49 -15.93
C GLN A 107 20.81 -25.21 -15.04
N MET A 108 21.99 -25.55 -15.55
CA MET A 108 23.24 -25.19 -14.88
C MET A 108 23.38 -23.67 -14.78
N GLY A 109 23.86 -23.18 -13.63
CA GLY A 109 24.05 -21.75 -13.38
C GLY A 109 22.81 -21.02 -12.86
N GLU A 110 21.66 -21.69 -12.73
CA GLU A 110 20.50 -21.09 -12.08
C GLU A 110 20.62 -21.09 -10.55
N PRO A 111 19.97 -20.14 -9.83
CA PRO A 111 20.00 -20.09 -8.36
C PRO A 111 19.41 -21.37 -7.75
N PRO A 112 19.87 -21.83 -6.56
CA PRO A 112 19.33 -23.00 -5.86
C PRO A 112 17.81 -22.92 -5.70
N LEU A 113 17.10 -24.04 -5.86
CA LEU A 113 15.64 -24.10 -5.91
C LEU A 113 15.03 -24.77 -4.66
N GLU A 114 14.13 -24.05 -3.99
CA GLU A 114 13.18 -24.60 -3.01
C GLU A 114 11.83 -24.84 -3.72
N ASN A 115 11.51 -26.11 -3.99
CA ASN A 115 10.34 -26.48 -4.80
C ASN A 115 9.00 -26.37 -4.07
N GLY A 116 9.01 -26.63 -2.76
CA GLY A 116 7.76 -26.91 -2.04
C GLY A 116 7.16 -28.28 -2.41
N LEU A 117 6.12 -28.68 -1.68
CA LEU A 117 5.51 -30.01 -1.82
C LEU A 117 4.27 -30.01 -2.73
N ILE A 118 3.58 -28.88 -2.87
CA ILE A 118 2.28 -28.80 -3.55
C ILE A 118 2.50 -28.30 -4.98
N PRO A 119 2.04 -29.05 -6.00
CA PRO A 119 2.07 -28.57 -7.38
C PRO A 119 1.38 -27.22 -7.50
N TYR A 120 1.86 -26.31 -8.35
CA TYR A 120 1.41 -24.94 -8.55
C TYR A 120 1.64 -24.01 -7.33
N LEU A 121 1.15 -24.35 -6.14
CA LEU A 121 1.35 -23.54 -4.93
C LEU A 121 2.83 -23.47 -4.53
N GLY A 122 3.59 -24.56 -4.71
CA GLY A 122 4.98 -24.61 -4.30
C GLY A 122 5.18 -24.31 -2.82
N CYS A 123 5.89 -23.23 -2.53
CA CYS A 123 6.17 -22.75 -1.17
C CYS A 123 5.19 -21.68 -0.67
N ALA A 124 4.13 -21.33 -1.44
CA ALA A 124 3.28 -20.19 -1.16
C ALA A 124 2.66 -20.22 0.25
N LEU A 125 2.20 -21.38 0.72
CA LEU A 125 1.62 -21.50 2.07
C LEU A 125 2.66 -21.25 3.18
N LYS A 126 3.87 -21.79 3.04
CA LYS A 126 4.96 -21.56 4.01
C LYS A 126 5.41 -20.10 3.99
N PHE A 127 5.53 -19.53 2.80
CA PHE A 127 5.87 -18.12 2.64
C PHE A 127 4.78 -17.22 3.24
N GLY A 128 3.50 -17.47 2.95
CA GLY A 128 2.40 -16.67 3.47
C GLY A 128 2.21 -16.75 5.00
N ALA A 129 2.56 -17.88 5.61
CA ALA A 129 2.45 -18.04 7.06
C ALA A 129 3.46 -17.17 7.84
N ASN A 130 4.71 -17.13 7.41
CA ASN A 130 5.76 -16.31 8.01
C ASN A 130 6.87 -16.05 6.97
N PRO A 131 6.74 -15.00 6.14
CA PRO A 131 7.70 -14.73 5.07
C PRO A 131 9.12 -14.49 5.57
N LEU A 132 9.26 -13.76 6.67
CA LEU A 132 10.57 -13.39 7.21
C LEU A 132 11.37 -14.62 7.63
N GLU A 133 10.78 -15.50 8.43
CA GLU A 133 11.46 -16.71 8.89
C GLU A 133 11.67 -17.71 7.74
N PHE A 134 10.70 -17.83 6.84
CA PHE A 134 10.85 -18.66 5.64
C PHE A 134 12.06 -18.20 4.81
N LEU A 135 12.22 -16.91 4.57
CA LEU A 135 13.33 -16.37 3.79
C LEU A 135 14.66 -16.51 4.54
N ARG A 136 14.69 -16.27 5.86
CA ARG A 136 15.88 -16.50 6.70
C ARG A 136 16.32 -17.98 6.70
N ALA A 137 15.38 -18.90 6.79
CA ALA A 137 15.67 -20.34 6.72
C ALA A 137 16.27 -20.73 5.37
N ASN A 138 15.73 -20.22 4.28
CA ASN A 138 16.26 -20.47 2.93
C ASN A 138 17.60 -19.77 2.72
N GLN A 139 17.81 -18.58 3.25
CA GLN A 139 19.10 -17.88 3.21
C GLN A 139 20.19 -18.69 3.95
N ARG A 140 19.89 -19.26 5.11
CA ARG A 140 20.84 -20.16 5.81
C ARG A 140 21.16 -21.42 5.02
N LYS A 141 20.18 -21.95 4.27
CA LYS A 141 20.33 -23.19 3.48
C LYS A 141 21.07 -23.00 2.15
N TYR A 142 20.77 -21.92 1.44
CA TYR A 142 21.17 -21.71 0.06
C TYR A 142 22.09 -20.51 -0.18
N GLY A 143 22.31 -19.68 0.84
CA GLY A 143 23.01 -18.41 0.70
C GLY A 143 22.07 -17.24 0.31
N HIS A 144 22.67 -16.14 -0.17
CA HIS A 144 21.97 -14.89 -0.40
C HIS A 144 21.11 -14.83 -1.66
N VAL A 145 21.19 -15.83 -2.54
CA VAL A 145 20.39 -15.90 -3.76
C VAL A 145 19.83 -17.31 -3.90
N PHE A 146 18.52 -17.42 -3.93
CA PHE A 146 17.82 -18.70 -4.11
C PHE A 146 16.47 -18.48 -4.80
N THR A 147 15.93 -19.56 -5.35
CA THR A 147 14.64 -19.57 -6.06
C THR A 147 13.60 -20.29 -5.21
N CYS A 148 12.39 -19.74 -5.16
CA CYS A 148 11.21 -20.41 -4.63
C CYS A 148 10.14 -20.54 -5.70
N ARG A 149 9.42 -21.66 -5.71
CA ARG A 149 8.18 -21.76 -6.48
C ARG A 149 7.04 -21.17 -5.68
N LEU A 150 6.41 -20.12 -6.22
CA LEU A 150 5.28 -19.42 -5.59
C LEU A 150 4.17 -19.23 -6.62
N MET A 151 3.01 -19.85 -6.41
CA MET A 151 1.81 -19.69 -7.25
C MET A 151 2.09 -19.79 -8.76
N GLY A 152 2.82 -20.83 -9.15
CA GLY A 152 3.14 -21.06 -10.55
C GLY A 152 4.30 -20.25 -11.12
N ASN A 153 4.97 -19.43 -10.34
CA ASN A 153 6.11 -18.62 -10.76
C ASN A 153 7.41 -19.09 -10.11
N TYR A 154 8.53 -18.92 -10.80
CA TYR A 154 9.86 -18.95 -10.20
C TYR A 154 10.20 -17.56 -9.68
N VAL A 155 10.44 -17.47 -8.37
CA VAL A 155 10.77 -16.21 -7.70
C VAL A 155 12.18 -16.33 -7.10
N HIS A 156 13.11 -15.56 -7.64
CA HIS A 156 14.49 -15.48 -7.18
C HIS A 156 14.60 -14.42 -6.09
N PHE A 157 14.81 -14.84 -4.86
CA PHE A 157 15.03 -13.92 -3.74
C PHE A 157 16.50 -13.53 -3.66
N ILE A 158 16.75 -12.22 -3.56
CA ILE A 158 18.06 -11.65 -3.27
C ILE A 158 17.99 -11.01 -1.90
N THR A 159 18.76 -11.53 -0.95
CA THR A 159 18.71 -11.14 0.46
C THR A 159 19.88 -10.24 0.90
N ASN A 160 20.97 -10.18 0.10
CA ASN A 160 22.08 -9.29 0.40
C ASN A 160 21.78 -7.84 -0.05
N PRO A 161 21.67 -6.85 0.87
CA PRO A 161 21.33 -5.48 0.52
C PRO A 161 22.39 -4.79 -0.35
N LEU A 162 23.64 -5.21 -0.31
CA LEU A 162 24.72 -4.69 -1.17
C LEU A 162 24.49 -5.05 -2.65
N SER A 163 23.76 -6.13 -2.93
CA SER A 163 23.41 -6.57 -4.27
C SER A 163 22.21 -5.84 -4.87
N TYR A 164 21.38 -5.15 -4.06
CA TYR A 164 20.13 -4.54 -4.53
C TYR A 164 20.34 -3.50 -5.63
N GLN A 165 21.40 -2.68 -5.52
CA GLN A 165 21.69 -1.66 -6.52
C GLN A 165 21.93 -2.27 -7.90
N LYS A 166 22.67 -3.39 -7.98
CA LYS A 166 22.96 -4.05 -9.26
C LYS A 166 21.67 -4.48 -9.96
N VAL A 167 20.72 -5.06 -9.23
CA VAL A 167 19.44 -5.50 -9.81
C VAL A 167 18.55 -4.33 -10.17
N LEU A 168 18.45 -3.32 -9.30
CA LEU A 168 17.60 -2.14 -9.55
C LEU A 168 18.07 -1.27 -10.71
N CYS A 169 19.36 -1.37 -11.09
CA CYS A 169 19.94 -0.69 -12.25
C CYS A 169 19.85 -1.50 -13.56
N HIS A 170 19.40 -2.76 -13.53
CA HIS A 170 19.25 -3.63 -14.70
C HIS A 170 17.98 -3.38 -15.52
N GLY A 171 17.63 -2.11 -15.76
CA GLY A 171 16.39 -1.74 -16.46
C GLY A 171 16.22 -2.29 -17.87
N LYS A 172 17.31 -2.78 -18.51
CA LYS A 172 17.25 -3.43 -19.83
C LYS A 172 16.59 -4.81 -19.78
N TYR A 173 16.88 -5.60 -18.75
CA TYR A 173 16.45 -7.00 -18.63
C TYR A 173 15.33 -7.20 -17.62
N LEU A 174 15.05 -6.21 -16.79
CA LEU A 174 14.14 -6.31 -15.66
C LEU A 174 13.06 -5.26 -15.73
N ASP A 175 11.82 -5.69 -15.91
CA ASP A 175 10.65 -4.84 -15.96
C ASP A 175 9.79 -4.99 -14.70
N TRP A 176 9.18 -3.89 -14.26
CA TRP A 176 8.21 -3.87 -13.16
C TRP A 176 6.76 -3.72 -13.64
N LYS A 177 6.57 -3.20 -14.85
CA LYS A 177 5.27 -2.77 -15.38
C LYS A 177 4.32 -3.94 -15.63
N LYS A 178 4.84 -5.02 -16.26
CA LYS A 178 4.04 -6.20 -16.62
C LYS A 178 3.30 -6.76 -15.42
N PHE A 179 3.99 -6.99 -14.30
CA PHE A 179 3.38 -7.49 -13.08
C PHE A 179 2.40 -6.48 -12.50
N HIS A 180 2.80 -5.22 -12.39
CA HIS A 180 2.01 -4.16 -11.76
C HIS A 180 0.69 -3.91 -12.51
N PHE A 181 0.73 -3.66 -13.82
CA PHE A 181 -0.47 -3.34 -14.59
C PHE A 181 -1.41 -4.53 -14.74
N THR A 182 -0.87 -5.73 -14.92
CA THR A 182 -1.70 -6.95 -14.98
C THR A 182 -2.41 -7.21 -13.65
N THR A 183 -1.71 -7.05 -12.54
CA THR A 183 -2.27 -7.26 -11.20
C THR A 183 -3.30 -6.17 -10.87
N SER A 184 -3.01 -4.91 -11.18
CA SER A 184 -3.93 -3.79 -11.00
C SER A 184 -5.23 -4.00 -11.78
N ALA A 185 -5.13 -4.31 -13.09
CA ALA A 185 -6.31 -4.55 -13.93
C ALA A 185 -7.19 -5.69 -13.39
N LYS A 186 -6.58 -6.80 -12.94
CA LYS A 186 -7.32 -7.93 -12.35
C LYS A 186 -7.97 -7.58 -11.02
N ALA A 187 -7.26 -6.89 -10.13
CA ALA A 187 -7.74 -6.55 -8.80
C ALA A 187 -8.87 -5.50 -8.86
N PHE A 188 -8.65 -4.41 -9.58
CA PHE A 188 -9.60 -3.30 -9.64
C PHE A 188 -10.64 -3.44 -10.76
N GLY A 189 -10.37 -4.25 -11.78
CA GLY A 189 -11.29 -4.52 -12.87
C GLY A 189 -11.34 -3.44 -13.95
N HIS A 190 -10.36 -2.53 -14.02
CA HIS A 190 -10.19 -1.58 -15.12
C HIS A 190 -9.52 -2.25 -16.32
N ARG A 191 -9.61 -1.63 -17.49
CA ARG A 191 -8.88 -2.08 -18.69
C ARG A 191 -7.39 -2.17 -18.42
N SER A 192 -6.77 -3.25 -18.85
CA SER A 192 -5.32 -3.43 -18.73
C SER A 192 -4.58 -2.38 -19.55
N ILE A 193 -3.61 -1.71 -18.93
CA ILE A 193 -2.66 -0.84 -19.62
C ILE A 193 -1.62 -1.75 -20.27
N ASP A 194 -1.32 -1.53 -21.56
CA ASP A 194 -0.25 -2.25 -22.22
C ASP A 194 1.11 -1.82 -21.63
N PRO A 195 1.87 -2.74 -21.02
CA PRO A 195 3.18 -2.42 -20.45
C PRO A 195 4.19 -1.90 -21.48
N SER A 196 4.00 -2.24 -22.76
CA SER A 196 4.86 -1.80 -23.87
C SER A 196 4.55 -0.37 -24.33
N ASP A 197 3.37 0.18 -23.97
CA ASP A 197 3.04 1.57 -24.25
C ASP A 197 3.82 2.51 -23.30
N GLY A 198 4.99 2.91 -23.77
CA GLY A 198 5.88 3.84 -23.06
C GLY A 198 5.23 5.18 -22.79
N ASN A 199 4.40 5.67 -23.71
CA ASN A 199 3.75 6.99 -23.60
C ASN A 199 2.74 7.01 -22.44
N THR A 200 1.86 6.02 -22.34
CA THR A 200 0.88 5.94 -21.25
C THR A 200 1.58 5.82 -19.90
N THR A 201 2.60 4.96 -19.79
CA THR A 201 3.37 4.82 -18.54
C THR A 201 4.08 6.10 -18.13
N GLU A 202 4.71 6.78 -19.10
CA GLU A 202 5.40 8.04 -18.84
C GLU A 202 4.42 9.15 -18.42
N ASN A 203 3.26 9.23 -19.04
CA ASN A 203 2.21 10.18 -18.71
C ASN A 203 1.65 9.94 -17.30
N ILE A 204 1.42 8.67 -16.90
CA ILE A 204 1.02 8.32 -15.54
C ILE A 204 2.07 8.80 -14.54
N ASN A 205 3.35 8.50 -14.77
CA ASN A 205 4.42 8.92 -13.88
C ASN A 205 4.55 10.45 -13.81
N LYS A 206 4.45 11.16 -14.94
CA LYS A 206 4.46 12.62 -14.99
C LYS A 206 3.28 13.22 -14.21
N THR A 207 2.10 12.61 -14.32
CA THR A 207 0.91 13.02 -13.55
C THR A 207 1.16 12.89 -12.05
N PHE A 208 1.65 11.76 -11.59
CA PHE A 208 1.97 11.58 -10.16
C PHE A 208 3.05 12.55 -9.67
N ILE A 209 4.10 12.79 -10.44
CA ILE A 209 5.14 13.77 -10.08
C ILE A 209 4.52 15.16 -9.99
N LYS A 210 3.74 15.55 -10.98
CA LYS A 210 3.11 16.87 -11.04
C LYS A 210 2.13 17.13 -9.89
N THR A 211 1.38 16.13 -9.47
CA THR A 211 0.27 16.28 -8.52
C THR A 211 0.60 15.89 -7.08
N LEU A 212 1.72 15.18 -6.85
CA LEU A 212 2.14 14.71 -5.53
C LEU A 212 3.49 15.27 -5.09
N GLN A 213 3.99 16.30 -5.78
CA GLN A 213 5.24 17.00 -5.44
C GLN A 213 5.09 18.51 -5.69
N GLY A 214 6.00 19.30 -5.14
CA GLY A 214 6.01 20.75 -5.30
C GLY A 214 4.74 21.43 -4.78
N ASP A 215 4.22 22.43 -5.50
CA ASP A 215 3.07 23.23 -5.08
C ASP A 215 1.77 22.43 -4.97
N ALA A 216 1.57 21.43 -5.83
CA ALA A 216 0.40 20.56 -5.76
C ALA A 216 0.40 19.72 -4.46
N LEU A 217 1.57 19.32 -3.95
CA LEU A 217 1.69 18.68 -2.66
C LEU A 217 1.30 19.64 -1.52
N ASN A 218 1.63 20.93 -1.62
CA ASN A 218 1.24 21.93 -0.62
C ASN A 218 -0.29 22.00 -0.51
N SER A 219 -0.98 22.20 -1.63
CA SER A 219 -2.45 22.26 -1.67
C SER A 219 -3.11 20.99 -1.14
N LEU A 220 -2.55 19.82 -1.48
CA LEU A 220 -3.05 18.54 -1.00
C LEU A 220 -2.84 18.37 0.51
N THR A 221 -1.70 18.84 1.01
CA THR A 221 -1.35 18.81 2.44
C THR A 221 -2.23 19.77 3.26
N GLU A 222 -2.51 20.97 2.74
CA GLU A 222 -3.42 21.95 3.34
C GLU A 222 -4.85 21.38 3.41
N ALA A 223 -5.37 20.84 2.31
CA ALA A 223 -6.68 20.20 2.28
C ALA A 223 -6.79 19.02 3.26
N MET A 224 -5.71 18.22 3.41
CA MET A 224 -5.69 17.12 4.38
C MET A 224 -5.74 17.62 5.82
N MET A 225 -5.01 18.68 6.16
CA MET A 225 -5.05 19.30 7.49
C MET A 225 -6.46 19.81 7.83
N GLU A 226 -7.12 20.48 6.88
CA GLU A 226 -8.50 20.96 7.06
C GLU A 226 -9.46 19.80 7.27
N ASN A 227 -9.38 18.76 6.44
CA ASN A 227 -10.29 17.62 6.52
C ASN A 227 -10.05 16.77 7.77
N LEU A 228 -8.80 16.59 8.22
CA LEU A 228 -8.50 15.94 9.49
C LEU A 228 -9.14 16.69 10.65
N GLN A 229 -9.01 18.03 10.70
CA GLN A 229 -9.63 18.84 11.73
C GLN A 229 -11.16 18.77 11.69
N LEU A 230 -11.75 18.82 10.49
CA LEU A 230 -13.19 18.66 10.30
C LEU A 230 -13.68 17.33 10.90
N VAL A 231 -13.00 16.21 10.56
CA VAL A 231 -13.39 14.87 11.00
C VAL A 231 -13.17 14.66 12.50
N MET A 232 -12.09 15.21 13.06
CA MET A 232 -11.72 15.00 14.48
C MET A 232 -12.51 15.91 15.44
N ARG A 233 -12.87 17.13 15.02
CA ARG A 233 -13.55 18.12 15.88
C ARG A 233 -15.07 17.99 15.87
N CYS A 234 -15.69 17.66 14.73
CA CYS A 234 -17.14 17.69 14.56
C CYS A 234 -17.93 16.78 15.53
N PRO A 235 -17.50 15.54 15.87
CA PRO A 235 -18.27 14.68 16.77
C PRO A 235 -18.19 15.05 18.25
N LEU A 236 -17.18 15.82 18.66
CA LEU A 236 -16.78 15.95 20.05
C LEU A 236 -17.15 17.31 20.64
N VAL A 237 -17.17 18.35 19.81
CA VAL A 237 -17.55 19.70 20.25
C VAL A 237 -19.07 19.84 20.49
N SER A 238 -19.88 19.01 19.84
CA SER A 238 -21.35 19.14 19.88
C SER A 238 -22.05 18.52 21.09
N LYS A 239 -21.37 17.69 21.91
CA LYS A 239 -22.06 16.80 22.87
C LYS A 239 -21.86 17.07 24.37
N SER A 240 -20.91 17.87 24.81
CA SER A 240 -20.71 18.08 26.24
C SER A 240 -19.97 19.38 26.58
N LYS A 241 -20.45 20.07 27.63
CA LYS A 241 -19.75 21.21 28.22
C LYS A 241 -18.50 20.82 29.03
N THR A 242 -18.35 19.54 29.35
CA THR A 242 -17.19 18.99 30.06
C THR A 242 -16.56 17.87 29.22
N PRO A 243 -15.24 17.94 28.92
CA PRO A 243 -14.54 16.86 28.21
C PRO A 243 -14.61 15.57 29.00
N ALA A 244 -15.19 14.53 28.42
CA ALA A 244 -15.21 13.18 28.97
C ALA A 244 -14.21 12.30 28.24
N TRP A 245 -13.64 11.31 28.93
CA TRP A 245 -12.85 10.27 28.32
C TRP A 245 -13.71 9.42 27.39
N VAL A 246 -13.23 9.22 26.17
CA VAL A 246 -13.80 8.29 25.20
C VAL A 246 -12.85 7.10 25.07
N THR A 247 -13.38 5.88 25.13
CA THR A 247 -12.61 4.63 24.96
C THR A 247 -13.07 3.96 23.67
N GLU A 248 -12.17 3.65 22.79
CA GLU A 248 -12.43 2.87 21.57
C GLU A 248 -11.16 2.14 21.07
N GLY A 249 -11.30 1.23 20.11
CA GLY A 249 -10.17 0.59 19.46
C GLY A 249 -9.35 1.59 18.65
N MET A 250 -8.04 1.63 18.88
CA MET A 250 -7.12 2.59 18.27
C MET A 250 -7.02 2.38 16.75
N TYR A 251 -6.99 1.12 16.29
CA TYR A 251 -6.94 0.84 14.86
C TYR A 251 -8.26 1.23 14.17
N SER A 252 -9.38 0.94 14.83
CA SER A 252 -10.71 1.35 14.36
C SER A 252 -10.86 2.86 14.30
N PHE A 253 -10.33 3.60 15.28
CA PHE A 253 -10.26 5.06 15.29
C PHE A 253 -9.44 5.60 14.12
N CYS A 254 -8.19 5.10 13.96
CA CYS A 254 -7.32 5.50 12.84
C CYS A 254 -7.97 5.20 11.49
N TYR A 255 -8.64 4.04 11.39
CA TYR A 255 -9.32 3.63 10.17
C TYR A 255 -10.41 4.61 9.78
N ARG A 256 -11.27 4.99 10.75
CA ARG A 256 -12.38 5.93 10.52
C ARG A 256 -11.86 7.32 10.17
N VAL A 257 -10.93 7.87 10.97
CA VAL A 257 -10.45 9.24 10.78
C VAL A 257 -9.66 9.40 9.49
N MET A 258 -8.69 8.52 9.23
CA MET A 258 -7.83 8.62 8.05
C MET A 258 -8.60 8.34 6.76
N PHE A 259 -9.51 7.36 6.76
CA PHE A 259 -10.30 7.08 5.57
C PHE A 259 -11.22 8.25 5.22
N GLU A 260 -11.94 8.82 6.19
CA GLU A 260 -12.84 9.95 5.96
C GLU A 260 -12.05 11.18 5.48
N ALA A 261 -11.01 11.58 6.20
CA ALA A 261 -10.21 12.74 5.83
C ALA A 261 -9.51 12.58 4.47
N GLY A 262 -8.92 11.40 4.21
CA GLY A 262 -8.26 11.12 2.93
C GLY A 262 -9.23 11.02 1.76
N TYR A 263 -10.44 10.47 1.98
CA TYR A 263 -11.50 10.45 0.96
C TYR A 263 -11.93 11.87 0.58
N LEU A 264 -12.19 12.73 1.58
CA LEU A 264 -12.54 14.14 1.36
C LEU A 264 -11.42 14.91 0.66
N THR A 265 -10.18 14.62 0.99
CA THR A 265 -9.01 15.29 0.41
C THR A 265 -8.82 14.93 -1.06
N LEU A 266 -9.03 13.67 -1.43
CA LEU A 266 -8.83 13.23 -2.81
C LEU A 266 -10.04 13.48 -3.69
N PHE A 267 -11.24 13.13 -3.19
CA PHE A 267 -12.46 13.08 -4.01
C PHE A 267 -13.46 14.20 -3.70
N GLY A 268 -13.08 15.14 -2.81
CA GLY A 268 -13.88 16.32 -2.52
C GLY A 268 -15.05 16.09 -1.57
N LYS A 269 -15.73 17.19 -1.26
CA LYS A 269 -16.87 17.28 -0.33
C LYS A 269 -18.18 17.26 -1.11
N ASP A 270 -19.17 16.51 -0.64
CA ASP A 270 -20.50 16.47 -1.24
C ASP A 270 -21.27 17.75 -0.94
N LEU A 271 -21.95 18.30 -1.94
CA LEU A 271 -22.75 19.54 -1.79
C LEU A 271 -24.13 19.29 -1.16
N THR A 272 -24.54 18.03 -0.96
CA THR A 272 -25.86 17.68 -0.41
C THR A 272 -25.97 17.81 1.11
N GLY A 273 -24.88 18.10 1.81
CA GLY A 273 -24.84 18.34 3.25
C GLY A 273 -24.00 17.33 4.04
N GLN A 274 -23.59 17.75 5.23
CA GLN A 274 -22.60 17.01 6.04
C GLN A 274 -23.08 15.62 6.49
N ASP A 275 -24.35 15.47 6.86
CA ASP A 275 -24.88 14.19 7.37
C ASP A 275 -25.01 13.15 6.24
N ALA A 276 -25.47 13.57 5.05
CA ALA A 276 -25.56 12.71 3.89
C ALA A 276 -24.14 12.27 3.43
N GLN A 277 -23.20 13.20 3.39
CA GLN A 277 -21.79 12.92 3.10
C GLN A 277 -21.19 11.92 4.08
N LYS A 278 -21.41 12.10 5.38
CA LYS A 278 -20.89 11.20 6.42
C LYS A 278 -21.46 9.80 6.29
N GLY A 279 -22.76 9.67 6.03
CA GLY A 279 -23.40 8.38 5.79
C GLY A 279 -22.81 7.65 4.57
N LEU A 280 -22.58 8.40 3.48
CA LEU A 280 -21.96 7.85 2.26
C LEU A 280 -20.53 7.37 2.52
N ILE A 281 -19.72 8.16 3.24
CA ILE A 281 -18.32 7.81 3.51
C ILE A 281 -18.22 6.59 4.45
N LEU A 282 -19.07 6.48 5.46
CA LEU A 282 -19.10 5.31 6.34
C LEU A 282 -19.49 4.04 5.59
N ASN A 283 -20.46 4.12 4.68
CA ASN A 283 -20.80 3.00 3.81
C ASN A 283 -19.66 2.61 2.87
N ASN A 284 -18.96 3.59 2.31
CA ASN A 284 -17.76 3.36 1.50
C ASN A 284 -16.62 2.75 2.32
N LEU A 285 -16.48 3.12 3.58
CA LEU A 285 -15.50 2.53 4.50
C LEU A 285 -15.74 1.03 4.70
N ASP A 286 -16.99 0.61 4.89
CA ASP A 286 -17.32 -0.80 5.06
C ASP A 286 -17.08 -1.59 3.77
N HIS A 287 -17.45 -1.04 2.62
CA HIS A 287 -17.10 -1.64 1.32
C HIS A 287 -15.58 -1.71 1.10
N PHE A 288 -14.84 -0.68 1.51
CA PHE A 288 -13.39 -0.67 1.41
C PHE A 288 -12.76 -1.78 2.25
N LYS A 289 -13.19 -1.97 3.50
CA LYS A 289 -12.71 -3.05 4.37
C LYS A 289 -12.96 -4.43 3.76
N GLU A 290 -14.16 -4.67 3.22
CA GLU A 290 -14.50 -5.95 2.58
C GLU A 290 -13.67 -6.23 1.32
N PHE A 291 -13.41 -5.20 0.51
CA PHE A 291 -12.56 -5.32 -0.66
C PHE A 291 -11.08 -5.51 -0.29
N ASP A 292 -10.56 -4.70 0.64
CA ASP A 292 -9.15 -4.74 1.06
C ASP A 292 -8.78 -6.08 1.72
N LYS A 293 -9.70 -6.69 2.46
CA LYS A 293 -9.51 -7.98 3.14
C LYS A 293 -9.08 -9.10 2.19
N ILE A 294 -9.57 -9.10 0.95
CA ILE A 294 -9.26 -10.15 -0.04
C ILE A 294 -8.14 -9.74 -1.00
N PHE A 295 -7.60 -8.53 -0.88
CA PHE A 295 -6.62 -8.00 -1.82
C PHE A 295 -5.35 -8.88 -1.93
N PRO A 296 -4.83 -9.50 -0.85
CA PRO A 296 -3.74 -10.47 -0.95
C PRO A 296 -4.06 -11.66 -1.88
N ALA A 297 -5.29 -12.15 -1.84
CA ALA A 297 -5.74 -13.25 -2.71
C ALA A 297 -5.81 -12.83 -4.18
N LEU A 298 -6.21 -11.58 -4.46
CA LEU A 298 -6.22 -11.03 -5.82
C LEU A 298 -4.81 -10.88 -6.39
N VAL A 299 -3.86 -10.41 -5.58
CA VAL A 299 -2.44 -10.33 -5.97
C VAL A 299 -1.85 -11.71 -6.19
N ALA A 300 -2.26 -12.71 -5.42
CA ALA A 300 -1.90 -14.11 -5.62
C ALA A 300 -2.54 -14.74 -6.88
N GLY A 301 -3.38 -13.99 -7.62
CA GLY A 301 -3.97 -14.39 -8.90
C GLY A 301 -5.34 -15.03 -8.81
N LEU A 302 -5.96 -15.07 -7.62
CA LEU A 302 -7.33 -15.57 -7.50
C LEU A 302 -8.33 -14.55 -8.10
N PRO A 303 -9.29 -14.99 -8.91
CA PRO A 303 -10.23 -14.09 -9.56
C PRO A 303 -11.29 -13.57 -8.57
N ILE A 304 -11.63 -12.29 -8.64
CA ILE A 304 -12.52 -11.63 -7.67
C ILE A 304 -13.94 -12.23 -7.63
N HIS A 305 -14.43 -12.79 -8.74
CA HIS A 305 -15.79 -13.34 -8.79
C HIS A 305 -16.01 -14.54 -7.84
N VAL A 306 -14.93 -15.16 -7.36
CA VAL A 306 -14.96 -16.18 -6.30
C VAL A 306 -15.38 -15.58 -4.96
N PHE A 307 -15.12 -14.28 -4.74
CA PHE A 307 -15.37 -13.53 -3.51
C PHE A 307 -16.57 -12.58 -3.71
N LYS A 308 -17.79 -13.12 -3.72
CA LYS A 308 -19.00 -12.37 -4.11
C LYS A 308 -19.20 -11.06 -3.34
N THR A 309 -19.00 -11.07 -2.00
CA THR A 309 -19.14 -9.87 -1.16
C THR A 309 -18.13 -8.81 -1.53
N ALA A 310 -16.86 -9.18 -1.68
CA ALA A 310 -15.80 -8.25 -2.05
C ALA A 310 -15.93 -7.76 -3.51
N HIS A 311 -16.44 -8.61 -4.41
CA HIS A 311 -16.77 -8.19 -5.77
C HIS A 311 -17.86 -7.12 -5.76
N HIS A 312 -18.95 -7.35 -5.00
CA HIS A 312 -20.02 -6.35 -4.84
C HIS A 312 -19.46 -5.04 -4.23
N ALA A 313 -18.65 -5.14 -3.18
CA ALA A 313 -18.04 -3.99 -2.54
C ALA A 313 -17.15 -3.18 -3.51
N ARG A 314 -16.33 -3.85 -4.34
CA ARG A 314 -15.52 -3.20 -5.38
C ARG A 314 -16.40 -2.42 -6.38
N GLU A 315 -17.46 -3.03 -6.89
CA GLU A 315 -18.32 -2.37 -7.86
C GLU A 315 -19.06 -1.17 -7.22
N LYS A 316 -19.49 -1.28 -5.95
CA LYS A 316 -20.14 -0.16 -5.23
C LYS A 316 -19.17 1.01 -4.99
N LEU A 317 -17.94 0.73 -4.62
CA LEU A 317 -16.90 1.75 -4.47
C LEU A 317 -16.63 2.45 -5.83
N ALA A 318 -16.49 1.69 -6.90
CA ALA A 318 -16.27 2.24 -8.23
C ALA A 318 -17.47 3.09 -8.69
N GLU A 319 -18.71 2.62 -8.48
CA GLU A 319 -19.93 3.37 -8.80
C GLU A 319 -19.94 4.76 -8.13
N GLY A 320 -19.54 4.84 -6.86
CA GLY A 320 -19.41 6.10 -6.12
C GLY A 320 -18.37 7.07 -6.67
N LEU A 321 -17.44 6.59 -7.51
CA LEU A 321 -16.35 7.37 -8.12
C LEU A 321 -16.56 7.65 -9.61
N ARG A 322 -17.74 7.39 -10.17
CA ARG A 322 -18.10 7.75 -11.52
C ARG A 322 -18.14 9.26 -11.73
N HIS A 323 -17.93 9.69 -12.95
CA HIS A 323 -17.91 11.11 -13.32
C HIS A 323 -19.15 11.88 -12.83
N GLU A 324 -20.33 11.29 -12.97
CA GLU A 324 -21.59 11.88 -12.49
C GLU A 324 -21.58 12.17 -10.98
N ASN A 325 -21.01 11.27 -10.17
CA ASN A 325 -20.95 11.41 -8.73
C ASN A 325 -19.81 12.34 -8.29
N LEU A 326 -18.69 12.32 -9.01
CA LEU A 326 -17.59 13.27 -8.78
C LEU A 326 -18.03 14.69 -9.14
N GLY A 327 -18.81 14.89 -10.19
CA GLY A 327 -19.32 16.19 -10.61
C GLY A 327 -20.25 16.88 -9.58
N LYS A 328 -20.78 16.14 -8.61
CA LYS A 328 -21.58 16.67 -7.47
C LYS A 328 -20.74 17.12 -6.28
N ARG A 329 -19.39 17.06 -6.39
CA ARG A 329 -18.47 17.34 -5.28
C ARG A 329 -17.62 18.57 -5.54
N ASP A 330 -17.32 19.27 -4.45
CA ASP A 330 -16.43 20.42 -4.46
C ASP A 330 -15.04 20.04 -3.92
N HIS A 331 -14.02 20.82 -4.27
CA HIS A 331 -12.64 20.64 -3.80
C HIS A 331 -12.00 19.27 -4.16
N ILE A 332 -12.32 18.71 -5.34
CA ILE A 332 -11.65 17.50 -5.84
C ILE A 332 -10.17 17.81 -6.08
N SER A 333 -9.27 16.92 -5.63
CA SER A 333 -7.83 17.08 -5.78
C SER A 333 -7.37 17.19 -7.24
N GLU A 334 -6.27 17.89 -7.48
CA GLU A 334 -5.64 17.95 -8.80
C GLU A 334 -5.27 16.55 -9.33
N LEU A 335 -4.85 15.65 -8.46
CA LEU A 335 -4.55 14.26 -8.86
C LEU A 335 -5.74 13.60 -9.55
N VAL A 336 -6.92 13.67 -8.95
CA VAL A 336 -8.14 13.05 -9.52
C VAL A 336 -8.57 13.77 -10.80
N ARG A 337 -8.48 15.10 -10.86
CA ARG A 337 -8.78 15.89 -12.07
C ARG A 337 -7.86 15.51 -13.22
N PHE A 338 -6.54 15.54 -13.03
CA PHE A 338 -5.57 15.19 -14.07
C PHE A 338 -5.68 13.75 -14.54
N LEU A 339 -5.96 12.80 -13.64
CA LEU A 339 -6.20 11.42 -14.04
C LEU A 339 -7.48 11.29 -14.88
N ASN A 340 -8.55 11.99 -14.52
CA ASN A 340 -9.78 11.99 -15.31
C ASN A 340 -9.56 12.52 -16.74
N ASP A 341 -8.77 13.59 -16.88
CA ASP A 341 -8.44 14.18 -18.17
C ASP A 341 -7.53 13.25 -18.99
N MET A 342 -6.50 12.69 -18.36
CA MET A 342 -5.58 11.75 -19.01
C MET A 342 -6.31 10.50 -19.51
N LEU A 343 -7.30 10.04 -18.78
CA LEU A 343 -8.11 8.85 -19.10
C LEU A 343 -9.35 9.20 -19.96
N SER A 344 -9.38 10.36 -20.63
CA SER A 344 -10.54 10.85 -21.39
C SER A 344 -11.07 9.86 -22.44
N THR A 345 -10.21 9.00 -22.97
CA THR A 345 -10.56 7.98 -23.99
C THR A 345 -11.18 6.70 -23.39
N LEU A 346 -11.12 6.50 -22.08
CA LEU A 346 -11.72 5.35 -21.42
C LEU A 346 -13.21 5.61 -21.13
N ASP A 347 -13.98 4.53 -21.01
CA ASP A 347 -15.34 4.62 -20.53
C ASP A 347 -15.40 5.05 -19.05
N ASP A 348 -16.55 5.53 -18.61
CA ASP A 348 -16.75 6.10 -17.28
C ASP A 348 -16.49 5.09 -16.16
N MET A 349 -16.83 3.81 -16.36
CA MET A 349 -16.60 2.77 -15.36
C MET A 349 -15.10 2.40 -15.27
N ASP A 350 -14.36 2.36 -16.36
CA ASP A 350 -12.90 2.14 -16.36
C ASP A 350 -12.17 3.28 -15.62
N LYS A 351 -12.62 4.53 -15.82
CA LYS A 351 -12.12 5.69 -15.05
C LYS A 351 -12.41 5.54 -13.56
N ALA A 352 -13.64 5.20 -13.21
CA ALA A 352 -14.07 5.01 -11.82
C ALA A 352 -13.26 3.90 -11.13
N LYS A 353 -13.00 2.79 -11.81
CA LYS A 353 -12.14 1.71 -11.32
C LYS A 353 -10.67 2.11 -11.19
N THR A 354 -10.19 3.01 -12.02
CA THR A 354 -8.84 3.60 -11.86
C THR A 354 -8.81 4.54 -10.64
N HIS A 355 -9.85 5.34 -10.42
CA HIS A 355 -9.97 6.14 -9.19
C HIS A 355 -10.08 5.28 -7.94
N LEU A 356 -10.75 4.13 -8.02
CA LEU A 356 -10.74 3.15 -6.92
C LEU A 356 -9.34 2.61 -6.63
N ALA A 357 -8.49 2.40 -7.65
CA ALA A 357 -7.10 2.02 -7.42
C ALA A 357 -6.32 3.11 -6.67
N ILE A 358 -6.58 4.38 -6.95
CA ILE A 358 -5.99 5.51 -6.20
C ILE A 358 -6.51 5.56 -4.76
N LEU A 359 -7.81 5.38 -4.55
CA LEU A 359 -8.40 5.30 -3.20
C LEU A 359 -7.73 4.18 -2.39
N TRP A 360 -7.62 2.99 -2.98
CA TRP A 360 -6.96 1.87 -2.30
C TRP A 360 -5.49 2.15 -2.00
N ALA A 361 -4.74 2.66 -2.96
CA ALA A 361 -3.31 2.95 -2.81
C ALA A 361 -3.04 4.00 -1.72
N SER A 362 -3.92 5.00 -1.57
CA SER A 362 -3.80 6.07 -0.57
C SER A 362 -4.18 5.60 0.84
N GLN A 363 -5.08 4.62 1.00
CA GLN A 363 -5.64 4.26 2.30
C GLN A 363 -5.05 2.99 2.89
N ALA A 364 -4.85 1.96 2.06
CA ALA A 364 -4.54 0.60 2.52
C ALA A 364 -3.22 0.47 3.31
N ASN A 365 -2.27 1.38 3.10
CA ASN A 365 -1.00 1.43 3.83
C ASN A 365 -0.92 2.58 4.84
N THR A 366 -1.54 3.71 4.55
CA THR A 366 -1.49 4.89 5.44
C THR A 366 -2.24 4.64 6.74
N ILE A 367 -3.40 3.98 6.69
CA ILE A 367 -4.18 3.67 7.88
C ILE A 367 -3.39 2.84 8.90
N PRO A 368 -2.83 1.66 8.55
CA PRO A 368 -2.02 0.91 9.50
C PRO A 368 -0.72 1.63 9.89
N ALA A 369 -0.14 2.43 9.00
CA ALA A 369 1.04 3.26 9.31
C ALA A 369 0.72 4.31 10.39
N THR A 370 -0.44 4.95 10.31
CA THR A 370 -0.94 5.90 11.30
C THR A 370 -1.17 5.22 12.64
N PHE A 371 -1.81 4.05 12.65
CA PHE A 371 -1.99 3.25 13.86
C PHE A 371 -0.63 2.95 14.53
N TRP A 372 0.34 2.42 13.80
CA TRP A 372 1.64 2.07 14.38
C TRP A 372 2.37 3.30 14.91
N SER A 373 2.29 4.43 14.22
CA SER A 373 2.92 5.67 14.65
C SER A 373 2.29 6.20 15.94
N LEU A 374 0.96 6.19 16.04
CA LEU A 374 0.23 6.59 17.24
C LEU A 374 0.49 5.63 18.41
N PHE A 375 0.38 4.32 18.17
CA PHE A 375 0.58 3.29 19.17
C PHE A 375 1.98 3.35 19.79
N GLN A 376 3.02 3.40 18.95
CA GLN A 376 4.41 3.44 19.43
C GLN A 376 4.70 4.76 20.18
N MET A 377 4.12 5.86 19.74
CA MET A 377 4.25 7.16 20.41
C MET A 377 3.64 7.13 21.82
N ILE A 378 2.40 6.66 21.96
CA ILE A 378 1.71 6.62 23.27
C ILE A 378 2.38 5.60 24.19
N ARG A 379 2.84 4.47 23.66
CA ARG A 379 3.48 3.40 24.44
C ARG A 379 4.87 3.79 25.00
N SER A 380 5.57 4.75 24.38
CA SER A 380 6.89 5.23 24.79
C SER A 380 6.77 6.63 25.41
N PRO A 381 6.92 6.78 26.74
CA PRO A 381 6.86 8.08 27.39
C PRO A 381 7.90 9.08 26.86
N GLU A 382 9.09 8.60 26.48
CA GLU A 382 10.16 9.42 25.91
C GLU A 382 9.76 9.94 24.51
N ALA A 383 9.18 9.06 23.67
CA ALA A 383 8.69 9.44 22.35
C ALA A 383 7.53 10.46 22.46
N MET A 384 6.61 10.20 23.37
CA MET A 384 5.47 11.08 23.64
C MET A 384 5.91 12.47 24.07
N LYS A 385 6.88 12.53 24.98
CA LYS A 385 7.46 13.80 25.47
C LYS A 385 8.16 14.55 24.35
N ALA A 386 9.09 13.89 23.64
CA ALA A 386 9.87 14.51 22.56
C ALA A 386 8.97 15.01 21.41
N ALA A 387 7.95 14.22 21.02
CA ALA A 387 6.99 14.60 19.99
C ALA A 387 6.14 15.81 20.44
N THR A 388 5.69 15.83 21.70
CA THR A 388 4.90 16.95 22.26
C THR A 388 5.73 18.23 22.30
N GLU A 389 7.00 18.16 22.72
CA GLU A 389 7.90 19.30 22.75
C GLU A 389 8.16 19.86 21.34
N GLU A 390 8.38 19.00 20.36
CA GLU A 390 8.56 19.41 18.96
C GLU A 390 7.31 20.08 18.40
N VAL A 391 6.13 19.50 18.62
CA VAL A 391 4.84 20.08 18.16
C VAL A 391 4.60 21.44 18.78
N ASN A 392 4.76 21.58 20.10
CA ASN A 392 4.55 22.85 20.79
C ASN A 392 5.50 23.93 20.26
N LYS A 393 6.79 23.62 20.13
CA LYS A 393 7.78 24.53 19.57
C LYS A 393 7.45 24.95 18.14
N THR A 394 6.98 24.03 17.32
CA THR A 394 6.59 24.32 15.93
C THR A 394 5.39 25.26 15.87
N LEU A 395 4.38 25.03 16.71
CA LEU A 395 3.19 25.89 16.80
C LEU A 395 3.54 27.28 17.33
N GLU A 396 4.40 27.38 18.37
CA GLU A 396 4.90 28.65 18.90
C GLU A 396 5.65 29.45 17.81
N ASN A 397 6.56 28.79 17.09
CA ASN A 397 7.31 29.41 15.99
C ASN A 397 6.40 29.86 14.83
N ALA A 398 5.26 29.18 14.63
CA ALA A 398 4.24 29.55 13.66
C ALA A 398 3.31 30.67 14.17
N GLY A 399 3.51 31.15 15.41
CA GLY A 399 2.61 32.15 16.04
C GLY A 399 1.22 31.62 16.33
N GLN A 400 1.04 30.32 16.39
CA GLN A 400 -0.26 29.67 16.60
C GLN A 400 -0.42 29.27 18.07
N LYS A 401 -1.55 29.61 18.63
CA LYS A 401 -1.98 29.11 19.93
C LYS A 401 -3.08 28.09 19.72
N ILE A 402 -2.95 26.97 20.40
CA ILE A 402 -4.03 25.99 20.45
C ILE A 402 -5.19 26.63 21.24
N SER A 403 -6.33 26.79 20.61
CA SER A 403 -7.52 27.42 21.23
C SER A 403 -8.76 26.59 20.95
N LEU A 404 -9.63 26.46 21.96
CA LEU A 404 -10.94 25.82 21.84
C LEU A 404 -11.96 26.68 21.07
N ASP A 405 -11.69 27.97 20.87
CA ASP A 405 -12.59 28.90 20.17
C ASP A 405 -12.75 28.62 18.67
N GLY A 406 -12.00 27.65 18.16
CA GLY A 406 -12.17 27.14 16.81
C GLY A 406 -11.14 27.58 15.80
N SER A 407 -10.13 28.33 16.17
CA SER A 407 -9.04 28.65 15.24
C SER A 407 -8.35 27.37 14.76
N PRO A 408 -8.34 27.06 13.44
CA PRO A 408 -7.72 25.85 12.94
C PRO A 408 -6.20 25.95 13.03
N ILE A 409 -5.54 24.81 13.25
CA ILE A 409 -4.08 24.70 13.12
C ILE A 409 -3.75 24.72 11.62
N CYS A 410 -2.89 25.66 11.23
CA CYS A 410 -2.41 25.81 9.86
C CYS A 410 -0.88 25.75 9.85
N LEU A 411 -0.30 24.64 9.45
CA LEU A 411 1.13 24.49 9.27
C LEU A 411 1.43 24.31 7.78
N ASN A 412 2.35 25.10 7.27
CA ASN A 412 2.81 24.95 5.89
C ASN A 412 3.81 23.80 5.76
N GLN A 413 4.11 23.42 4.52
CA GLN A 413 5.01 22.29 4.25
C GLN A 413 6.43 22.50 4.79
N MET A 414 6.94 23.72 4.84
CA MET A 414 8.27 23.99 5.40
C MET A 414 8.29 23.67 6.90
N GLN A 415 7.27 24.12 7.63
CA GLN A 415 7.11 23.84 9.07
C GLN A 415 6.94 22.35 9.33
N LEU A 416 6.13 21.65 8.52
CA LEU A 416 5.97 20.20 8.62
C LEU A 416 7.27 19.44 8.28
N ASN A 417 8.08 19.93 7.36
CA ASN A 417 9.36 19.32 7.02
C ASN A 417 10.45 19.54 8.09
N ASP A 418 10.31 20.59 8.92
CA ASP A 418 11.24 20.91 10.01
C ASP A 418 10.80 20.27 11.35
N MET A 419 10.39 18.99 11.29
CA MET A 419 9.96 18.19 12.45
C MET A 419 10.69 16.83 12.45
N PRO A 420 12.00 16.82 12.77
CA PRO A 420 12.82 15.61 12.66
C PRO A 420 12.44 14.51 13.67
N VAL A 421 11.89 14.84 14.84
CA VAL A 421 11.45 13.85 15.84
C VAL A 421 10.26 13.06 15.30
N LEU A 422 9.21 13.74 14.81
CA LEU A 422 8.07 13.07 14.19
C LEU A 422 8.48 12.28 12.93
N ASP A 423 9.39 12.82 12.13
CA ASP A 423 9.93 12.08 10.98
C ASP A 423 10.63 10.80 11.39
N SER A 424 11.46 10.84 12.43
CA SER A 424 12.18 9.68 12.94
C SER A 424 11.21 8.65 13.55
N LEU A 425 10.24 9.10 14.33
CA LEU A 425 9.20 8.26 14.93
C LEU A 425 8.39 7.52 13.85
N ILE A 426 7.93 8.24 12.82
CA ILE A 426 7.18 7.65 11.71
C ILE A 426 8.05 6.66 10.94
N LYS A 427 9.30 7.02 10.62
CA LYS A 427 10.24 6.12 9.94
C LYS A 427 10.48 4.83 10.70
N GLU A 428 10.65 4.91 12.02
CA GLU A 428 10.87 3.73 12.86
C GLU A 428 9.60 2.85 12.94
N SER A 429 8.43 3.46 13.04
CA SER A 429 7.16 2.75 13.01
C SER A 429 6.96 2.00 11.68
N LEU A 430 7.27 2.65 10.56
CA LEU A 430 7.22 2.03 9.23
C LEU A 430 8.27 0.93 9.05
N ARG A 431 9.49 1.11 9.58
CA ARG A 431 10.53 0.08 9.56
C ARG A 431 10.07 -1.21 10.21
N LEU A 432 9.45 -1.11 11.38
CA LEU A 432 8.99 -2.25 12.17
C LEU A 432 7.77 -2.96 11.55
N SER A 433 6.90 -2.23 10.86
CA SER A 433 5.63 -2.75 10.34
C SER A 433 5.62 -3.04 8.84
N SER A 434 6.65 -2.64 8.10
CA SER A 434 6.71 -2.85 6.65
C SER A 434 7.12 -4.27 6.28
N ALA A 435 6.35 -4.89 5.41
CA ALA A 435 6.61 -6.20 4.82
C ALA A 435 6.31 -6.21 3.31
N SER A 436 6.74 -5.17 2.60
CA SER A 436 6.55 -5.06 1.16
C SER A 436 7.43 -6.05 0.38
N LEU A 437 7.01 -6.42 -0.83
CA LEU A 437 7.79 -7.21 -1.77
C LEU A 437 8.12 -6.36 -2.99
N ASN A 438 9.39 -6.09 -3.23
CA ASN A 438 9.84 -5.38 -4.43
C ASN A 438 10.13 -6.39 -5.54
N ILE A 439 9.39 -6.32 -6.64
CA ILE A 439 9.40 -7.31 -7.72
C ILE A 439 9.93 -6.72 -9.03
N ARG A 440 10.66 -7.53 -9.77
CA ARG A 440 11.06 -7.30 -11.18
C ARG A 440 10.85 -8.57 -11.98
N THR A 441 10.30 -8.47 -13.17
CA THR A 441 10.12 -9.59 -14.09
C THR A 441 11.19 -9.55 -15.17
N ALA A 442 11.82 -10.68 -15.45
CA ALA A 442 12.79 -10.80 -16.53
C ALA A 442 12.09 -10.71 -17.91
N THR A 443 12.57 -9.83 -18.78
CA THR A 443 12.01 -9.61 -20.12
C THR A 443 12.56 -10.59 -21.16
N GLU A 444 13.75 -11.13 -20.93
CA GLU A 444 14.44 -12.12 -21.75
C GLU A 444 15.38 -12.94 -20.86
N ASP A 445 15.93 -14.03 -21.39
CA ASP A 445 16.96 -14.81 -20.70
C ASP A 445 18.24 -13.97 -20.57
N PHE A 446 18.81 -13.91 -19.35
CA PHE A 446 20.05 -13.17 -19.11
C PHE A 446 20.85 -13.76 -17.95
N THR A 447 22.13 -13.40 -17.85
CA THR A 447 22.96 -13.72 -16.69
C THR A 447 23.04 -12.52 -15.75
N LEU A 448 22.57 -12.71 -14.52
CA LEU A 448 22.68 -11.73 -13.44
C LEU A 448 24.05 -11.85 -12.78
N HIS A 449 24.90 -10.83 -12.96
CA HIS A 449 26.22 -10.75 -12.33
C HIS A 449 26.11 -9.97 -11.01
N LEU A 450 26.29 -10.65 -9.90
CA LEU A 450 26.44 -10.04 -8.57
C LEU A 450 27.95 -9.90 -8.23
N GLN A 451 28.25 -9.49 -7.01
CA GLN A 451 29.65 -9.22 -6.62
C GLN A 451 30.49 -10.49 -6.65
N ASP A 452 29.98 -11.58 -6.08
CA ASP A 452 30.72 -12.83 -5.86
C ASP A 452 30.12 -14.03 -6.62
N SER A 453 29.11 -13.80 -7.45
CA SER A 453 28.37 -14.88 -8.10
C SER A 453 27.64 -14.41 -9.35
N SER A 454 27.36 -15.35 -10.25
CA SER A 454 26.56 -15.10 -11.46
C SER A 454 25.50 -16.18 -11.59
N TYR A 455 24.30 -15.79 -11.99
CA TYR A 455 23.15 -16.66 -12.09
C TYR A 455 22.42 -16.47 -13.41
N ASN A 456 22.04 -17.56 -14.05
CA ASN A 456 21.17 -17.54 -15.21
C ASN A 456 19.72 -17.35 -14.77
N ILE A 457 19.06 -16.36 -15.34
CA ILE A 457 17.67 -15.98 -15.07
C ILE A 457 16.90 -16.15 -16.38
N ARG A 458 15.78 -16.84 -16.33
CA ARG A 458 14.93 -17.06 -17.50
C ARG A 458 13.98 -15.90 -17.72
N LYS A 459 13.57 -15.74 -18.96
CA LYS A 459 12.43 -14.88 -19.31
C LYS A 459 11.19 -15.25 -18.49
N ASP A 460 10.48 -14.22 -18.04
CA ASP A 460 9.27 -14.28 -17.20
C ASP A 460 9.51 -14.74 -15.74
N ASP A 461 10.73 -15.10 -15.35
CA ASP A 461 11.08 -15.30 -13.95
C ASP A 461 11.01 -13.97 -13.17
N ILE A 462 10.74 -14.08 -11.89
CA ILE A 462 10.59 -12.93 -11.00
C ILE A 462 11.82 -12.82 -10.10
N ILE A 463 12.43 -11.63 -10.03
CA ILE A 463 13.42 -11.30 -9.00
C ILE A 463 12.72 -10.48 -7.91
N ALA A 464 12.92 -10.86 -6.65
CA ALA A 464 12.25 -10.25 -5.51
C ALA A 464 13.24 -9.86 -4.42
N PHE A 465 12.96 -8.70 -3.78
CA PHE A 465 13.57 -8.26 -2.53
C PHE A 465 12.50 -8.18 -1.46
N TYR A 466 12.87 -8.58 -0.26
CA TYR A 466 12.00 -8.46 0.91
C TYR A 466 12.64 -7.53 1.94
N PRO A 467 12.33 -6.21 1.91
CA PRO A 467 12.98 -5.19 2.73
C PRO A 467 12.96 -5.46 4.23
N GLN A 468 12.00 -6.21 4.74
CA GLN A 468 11.95 -6.56 6.16
C GLN A 468 13.20 -7.33 6.62
N LEU A 469 13.86 -8.08 5.74
CA LEU A 469 15.15 -8.72 6.05
C LEU A 469 16.22 -7.68 6.42
N VAL A 470 16.25 -6.56 5.69
CA VAL A 470 17.16 -5.42 5.95
C VAL A 470 16.70 -4.61 7.16
N HIS A 471 15.41 -4.33 7.25
CA HIS A 471 14.83 -3.54 8.33
C HIS A 471 15.01 -4.18 9.71
N LEU A 472 15.07 -5.51 9.77
CA LEU A 472 15.22 -6.27 11.00
C LEU A 472 16.58 -6.97 11.09
N ASP A 473 17.59 -6.45 10.41
CA ASP A 473 18.97 -6.91 10.49
C ASP A 473 19.69 -6.21 11.66
N PRO A 474 20.21 -6.94 12.66
CA PRO A 474 20.88 -6.37 13.82
C PRO A 474 22.21 -5.67 13.47
N GLU A 475 22.87 -6.04 12.37
CA GLU A 475 24.07 -5.37 11.90
C GLU A 475 23.77 -3.96 11.40
N ILE A 476 22.63 -3.77 10.71
CA ILE A 476 22.21 -2.48 10.14
C ILE A 476 21.49 -1.63 11.19
N TYR A 477 20.64 -2.28 11.99
CA TYR A 477 19.81 -1.66 13.01
C TYR A 477 20.03 -2.35 14.37
N PRO A 478 20.89 -1.83 15.23
CA PRO A 478 21.06 -2.35 16.59
C PRO A 478 19.73 -2.44 17.33
N ASP A 479 19.48 -3.57 18.03
CA ASP A 479 18.19 -3.90 18.66
C ASP A 479 17.01 -3.75 17.68
N PRO A 480 16.99 -4.51 16.56
CA PRO A 480 16.11 -4.22 15.43
C PRO A 480 14.63 -4.43 15.72
N LEU A 481 14.28 -5.16 16.78
CA LEU A 481 12.89 -5.40 17.20
C LEU A 481 12.37 -4.37 18.21
N THR A 482 13.27 -3.54 18.76
CA THR A 482 12.94 -2.49 19.73
C THR A 482 12.64 -1.20 19.01
N PHE A 483 11.48 -0.59 19.31
CA PHE A 483 11.13 0.74 18.83
C PHE A 483 12.03 1.78 19.50
N LYS A 484 12.66 2.64 18.70
CA LYS A 484 13.48 3.78 19.13
C LYS A 484 13.09 4.99 18.30
N TYR A 485 12.35 5.93 18.89
CA TYR A 485 11.81 7.09 18.18
C TYR A 485 12.91 7.97 17.54
N ASP A 486 14.10 7.94 18.12
CA ASP A 486 15.28 8.72 17.72
C ASP A 486 16.24 7.97 16.78
N ARG A 487 15.90 6.75 16.34
CA ARG A 487 16.78 5.90 15.50
C ARG A 487 17.30 6.60 14.24
N TYR A 488 16.50 7.50 13.69
CA TYR A 488 16.83 8.29 12.51
C TYR A 488 17.23 9.73 12.83
N LEU A 489 17.68 9.98 14.06
CA LEU A 489 18.33 11.24 14.47
C LEU A 489 19.82 11.03 14.65
N ASP A 490 20.61 12.05 14.32
CA ASP A 490 22.02 12.13 14.67
C ASP A 490 22.20 12.79 16.05
N GLU A 491 23.43 12.91 16.52
CA GLU A 491 23.80 13.51 17.81
C GLU A 491 23.36 14.99 17.95
N ASN A 492 23.10 15.66 16.83
CA ASN A 492 22.63 17.05 16.78
C ASN A 492 21.10 17.15 16.61
N GLY A 493 20.36 16.02 16.70
CA GLY A 493 18.92 15.97 16.48
C GLY A 493 18.48 16.14 15.03
N LYS A 494 19.40 16.05 14.05
CA LYS A 494 19.09 16.10 12.62
C LYS A 494 18.85 14.71 12.06
N THR A 495 18.19 14.66 10.92
CA THR A 495 17.89 13.38 10.25
C THR A 495 19.16 12.61 9.88
N LYS A 496 19.32 11.43 10.47
CA LYS A 496 20.37 10.46 10.14
C LYS A 496 20.00 9.70 8.87
N THR A 497 20.89 9.71 7.88
CA THR A 497 20.69 9.06 6.57
C THR A 497 21.78 8.04 6.24
N THR A 498 22.67 7.73 7.17
CA THR A 498 23.82 6.88 6.93
C THR A 498 23.75 5.62 7.78
N PHE A 499 23.67 4.47 7.08
CA PHE A 499 23.64 3.13 7.65
C PHE A 499 24.62 2.24 6.89
N TYR A 500 25.17 1.24 7.56
CA TYR A 500 26.24 0.40 7.04
C TYR A 500 25.89 -1.08 7.17
N SER A 501 26.48 -1.90 6.30
CA SER A 501 26.57 -3.36 6.43
C SER A 501 27.98 -3.77 6.02
N ASN A 502 28.65 -4.58 6.84
CA ASN A 502 30.06 -4.96 6.66
C ASN A 502 30.99 -3.76 6.42
N GLY A 503 30.75 -2.64 7.14
CA GLY A 503 31.52 -1.40 6.99
C GLY A 503 31.24 -0.63 5.69
N ILE A 504 30.36 -1.12 4.82
CA ILE A 504 30.00 -0.48 3.54
C ILE A 504 28.70 0.31 3.72
N LYS A 505 28.70 1.58 3.29
CA LYS A 505 27.52 2.44 3.32
C LYS A 505 26.41 1.87 2.43
N LEU A 506 25.22 1.68 3.01
CA LEU A 506 24.04 1.19 2.30
C LEU A 506 23.28 2.33 1.63
N LYS A 507 22.87 2.10 0.38
CA LYS A 507 21.93 2.96 -0.34
C LYS A 507 20.49 2.59 -0.03
N TYR A 508 20.22 1.29 0.13
CA TYR A 508 18.88 0.72 0.29
C TYR A 508 18.69 0.14 1.69
N TYR A 509 18.94 0.97 2.72
CA TYR A 509 18.74 0.58 4.12
C TYR A 509 17.27 0.71 4.57
N TYR A 510 16.48 1.60 3.94
CA TYR A 510 15.11 1.93 4.32
C TYR A 510 14.20 1.93 3.10
N MET A 511 13.27 0.97 2.99
CA MET A 511 12.48 0.72 1.79
C MET A 511 10.99 0.43 2.06
N PRO A 512 10.30 1.05 3.03
CA PRO A 512 8.87 0.81 3.22
C PRO A 512 8.03 1.34 2.05
N PHE A 513 8.55 2.29 1.29
CA PHE A 513 7.94 2.86 0.09
C PHE A 513 8.46 2.24 -1.22
N GLY A 514 9.09 1.08 -1.16
CA GLY A 514 9.73 0.49 -2.33
C GLY A 514 11.05 1.16 -2.70
N SER A 515 11.53 0.91 -3.93
CA SER A 515 12.84 1.39 -4.37
C SER A 515 12.96 1.53 -5.89
N GLY A 516 13.84 2.44 -6.34
CA GLY A 516 14.10 2.68 -7.76
C GLY A 516 12.85 3.13 -8.51
N ALA A 517 12.60 2.56 -9.68
CA ALA A 517 11.46 2.90 -10.54
C ALA A 517 10.07 2.56 -9.93
N THR A 518 10.04 1.74 -8.88
CA THR A 518 8.80 1.38 -8.16
C THR A 518 8.66 2.08 -6.81
N MET A 519 9.44 3.13 -6.58
CA MET A 519 9.27 3.95 -5.38
C MET A 519 7.89 4.62 -5.37
N CYS A 520 7.18 4.52 -4.24
CA CYS A 520 5.84 5.08 -4.09
C CYS A 520 5.82 6.58 -4.47
N PRO A 521 5.00 7.00 -5.43
CA PRO A 521 4.92 8.40 -5.82
C PRO A 521 4.28 9.27 -4.72
N GLY A 522 3.36 8.70 -3.91
CA GLY A 522 2.67 9.36 -2.81
C GLY A 522 3.42 9.37 -1.48
N ARG A 523 4.68 8.91 -1.43
CA ARG A 523 5.43 8.78 -0.16
C ARG A 523 5.55 10.09 0.64
N LEU A 524 5.68 11.21 -0.05
CA LEU A 524 5.79 12.52 0.60
C LEU A 524 4.46 12.91 1.25
N PHE A 525 3.37 12.75 0.52
CA PHE A 525 2.04 13.00 1.04
C PHE A 525 1.69 12.07 2.21
N ALA A 526 1.98 10.75 2.08
CA ALA A 526 1.73 9.76 3.13
C ALA A 526 2.43 10.10 4.46
N VAL A 527 3.67 10.57 4.42
CA VAL A 527 4.38 11.01 5.63
C VAL A 527 3.75 12.28 6.20
N GLN A 528 3.34 13.23 5.35
CA GLN A 528 2.70 14.46 5.80
C GLN A 528 1.34 14.22 6.46
N GLU A 529 0.48 13.39 5.88
CA GLU A 529 -0.84 13.09 6.45
C GLU A 529 -0.75 12.37 7.81
N ILE A 530 0.21 11.44 7.98
CA ILE A 530 0.47 10.80 9.27
C ILE A 530 0.98 11.84 10.28
N LYS A 531 1.91 12.70 9.88
CA LYS A 531 2.48 13.75 10.73
C LYS A 531 1.39 14.73 11.19
N GLN A 532 0.54 15.20 10.28
CA GLN A 532 -0.60 16.06 10.58
C GLN A 532 -1.57 15.40 11.57
N PHE A 533 -1.88 14.12 11.36
CA PHE A 533 -2.72 13.37 12.29
C PHE A 533 -2.10 13.35 13.70
N LEU A 534 -0.80 13.05 13.84
CA LEU A 534 -0.12 13.03 15.14
C LEU A 534 -0.07 14.43 15.78
N ILE A 535 0.17 15.48 15.01
CA ILE A 535 0.13 16.87 15.49
C ILE A 535 -1.24 17.19 16.09
N LEU A 536 -2.31 16.85 15.40
CA LEU A 536 -3.67 17.12 15.88
C LEU A 536 -4.02 16.29 17.12
N MET A 537 -3.59 15.02 17.17
CA MET A 537 -3.75 14.17 18.34
C MET A 537 -3.04 14.77 19.56
N LEU A 538 -1.79 15.20 19.40
CA LEU A 538 -1.01 15.82 20.48
C LEU A 538 -1.54 17.21 20.88
N SER A 539 -2.06 17.95 19.93
CA SER A 539 -2.56 19.30 20.18
C SER A 539 -3.92 19.32 20.90
N TYR A 540 -4.85 18.50 20.45
CA TYR A 540 -6.24 18.58 20.92
C TYR A 540 -6.58 17.60 22.02
N PHE A 541 -5.82 16.49 22.19
CA PHE A 541 -6.23 15.41 23.08
C PHE A 541 -5.21 15.07 24.15
N GLU A 542 -5.70 14.72 25.33
CA GLU A 542 -4.98 13.86 26.27
C GLU A 542 -5.18 12.40 25.80
N LEU A 543 -4.11 11.62 25.83
CA LEU A 543 -4.06 10.28 25.22
C LEU A 543 -3.50 9.28 26.23
N GLU A 544 -4.16 8.16 26.41
CA GLU A 544 -3.69 7.08 27.27
C GLU A 544 -4.06 5.70 26.67
N LEU A 545 -3.20 4.70 26.85
CA LEU A 545 -3.59 3.31 26.66
C LEU A 545 -4.46 2.85 27.83
N VAL A 546 -5.49 2.04 27.57
CA VAL A 546 -6.33 1.48 28.65
C VAL A 546 -5.50 0.58 29.56
N GLU A 547 -4.64 -0.26 28.96
CA GLU A 547 -3.65 -1.03 29.69
C GLU A 547 -2.28 -0.36 29.57
N SER A 548 -1.71 0.13 30.67
CA SER A 548 -0.44 0.87 30.68
C SER A 548 0.77 0.04 30.20
N GLN A 549 0.69 -1.30 30.32
CA GLN A 549 1.75 -2.22 29.89
C GLN A 549 1.31 -3.14 28.75
N VAL A 550 0.48 -2.62 27.85
CA VAL A 550 0.01 -3.40 26.68
C VAL A 550 1.20 -3.89 25.86
N LYS A 551 1.19 -5.19 25.54
CA LYS A 551 2.17 -5.78 24.62
C LYS A 551 1.89 -5.27 23.20
N CYS A 552 2.98 -5.06 22.44
CA CYS A 552 2.84 -4.76 21.03
C CYS A 552 2.03 -5.86 20.33
N PRO A 553 0.92 -5.53 19.65
CA PRO A 553 0.12 -6.55 18.97
C PRO A 553 0.94 -7.18 17.84
N PRO A 554 0.75 -8.50 17.57
CA PRO A 554 1.38 -9.12 16.41
C PRO A 554 0.96 -8.47 15.11
N LEU A 555 1.87 -8.49 14.12
CA LEU A 555 1.59 -8.05 12.76
C LEU A 555 0.70 -9.08 12.04
N ASP A 556 -0.34 -8.64 11.35
CA ASP A 556 -1.18 -9.51 10.50
C ASP A 556 -0.43 -9.89 9.22
N GLN A 557 0.16 -11.08 9.22
CA GLN A 557 0.95 -11.60 8.10
C GLN A 557 0.10 -11.89 6.83
N SER A 558 -1.22 -11.84 6.92
CA SER A 558 -2.09 -12.07 5.75
C SER A 558 -1.86 -11.06 4.62
N ARG A 559 -1.31 -9.88 4.93
CA ARG A 559 -0.95 -8.83 3.97
C ARG A 559 0.52 -8.81 3.58
N ALA A 560 1.31 -9.80 3.97
CA ALA A 560 2.74 -9.83 3.64
C ALA A 560 2.98 -9.73 2.12
N GLY A 561 3.90 -8.88 1.73
CA GLY A 561 4.19 -8.54 0.33
C GLY A 561 3.53 -7.25 -0.17
N LEU A 562 2.50 -6.72 0.52
CA LEU A 562 1.71 -5.58 0.04
C LEU A 562 2.12 -4.21 0.61
N GLY A 563 2.87 -4.17 1.70
CA GLY A 563 3.32 -2.91 2.30
C GLY A 563 3.32 -2.94 3.82
N ILE A 564 2.57 -2.05 4.46
CA ILE A 564 2.47 -1.97 5.91
C ILE A 564 1.50 -3.02 6.42
N LEU A 565 1.94 -3.85 7.35
CA LEU A 565 1.10 -4.84 8.00
C LEU A 565 0.24 -4.20 9.09
N PRO A 566 -1.07 -4.44 9.11
CA PRO A 566 -1.93 -3.99 10.19
C PRO A 566 -1.68 -4.79 11.48
N PRO A 567 -2.18 -4.32 12.64
CA PRO A 567 -2.19 -5.14 13.84
C PRO A 567 -3.15 -6.32 13.68
N LEU A 568 -2.77 -7.49 14.23
CA LEU A 568 -3.62 -8.67 14.20
C LEU A 568 -4.89 -8.47 15.06
N ASN A 569 -4.76 -7.73 16.15
CA ASN A 569 -5.84 -7.36 17.07
C ASN A 569 -5.81 -5.86 17.31
N ASP A 570 -6.96 -5.24 17.47
CA ASP A 570 -7.07 -3.85 17.86
C ASP A 570 -6.63 -3.65 19.31
N ILE A 571 -6.21 -2.46 19.67
CA ILE A 571 -5.78 -2.05 21.01
C ILE A 571 -6.71 -0.96 21.50
N GLU A 572 -7.27 -1.11 22.68
CA GLU A 572 -8.09 -0.07 23.30
C GLU A 572 -7.22 1.07 23.83
N PHE A 573 -7.61 2.28 23.49
CA PHE A 573 -7.05 3.51 24.02
C PHE A 573 -8.16 4.46 24.45
N LYS A 574 -7.83 5.42 25.25
CA LYS A 574 -8.75 6.48 25.69
C LYS A 574 -8.17 7.85 25.37
N TYR A 575 -9.06 8.76 25.02
CA TYR A 575 -8.72 10.13 24.71
C TYR A 575 -9.81 11.06 25.19
N LYS A 576 -9.42 12.27 25.54
CA LYS A 576 -10.36 13.37 25.85
C LYS A 576 -9.79 14.69 25.32
N PHE A 577 -10.65 15.64 25.01
CA PHE A 577 -10.20 16.99 24.69
C PHE A 577 -9.44 17.61 25.86
N LYS A 578 -8.33 18.26 25.56
CA LYS A 578 -7.63 19.09 26.55
C LYS A 578 -8.50 20.27 26.95
N HIS A 579 -8.53 20.60 28.23
CA HIS A 579 -8.99 21.87 28.70
C HIS A 579 -7.92 22.92 28.32
N LEU A 580 -8.24 23.81 27.42
CA LEU A 580 -7.36 24.90 26.98
C LEU A 580 -7.81 26.20 27.65
#